data_8d78c67b5b77294bdbc2cf35a74c693d
#
_entry.id   8d78c67b5b77294bdbc2cf35a74c693d
#
_cell.length_a   1.000
_cell.length_b   1.000
_cell.length_c   1.000
_cell.angle_alpha   90.00
_cell.angle_beta   90.00
_cell.angle_gamma   90.00
#
_symmetry.space_group_name_H-M   'P 1'
#
loop_
_entity.id
_entity.type
_entity.pdbx_description
1 polymer ?
#
loop_
_entity_poly.entity_id
_entity_poly.type
_entity_poly.pdbx_seq_one_letter_code
_entity_poly.pdbx_strand_id
1 'polypeptide(L)'
;IMDYKNSGVDIEAGYKSVELMKKHVKETMRPEVLGGLGGFSGAFSLASIKDMEDPVLLSGTDGCGTKVKLAFIMDKHDTIGIDAVAMCVNDVACAGGEPLFFLDYIACGKNYPEKIATIVSGVAEGCKQSGCALVGGETAEHPGLMPEDEYDLAGFAVGVVDRKDIITGEGLKDGDVLIGMASTGVHSNGFSLVRKIFKMDKETLNTYHEELGTTLGEALLAPTRIYVKALKAVKDAGVTVKACSHITGGGFYENIPRMLIDGKRAVVEKNSYPVPPIFKMMAREGNVEEQMMYNTYNMGLGMIVAVDPADVDKTMEAMKSAGDTPYVVGKIIDGEKGVDLV
;
A
#
# COMPACT_ATOMS: atom_id res chain seq x y z
N ILE A 1 46.32 -5.12 0.04
CA ILE A 1 45.57 -6.33 0.38
C ILE A 1 44.15 -6.07 -0.11
N MET A 2 43.64 -6.87 -1.07
CA MET A 2 42.24 -6.82 -1.46
C MET A 2 41.39 -7.49 -0.41
N ASP A 3 40.35 -6.77 0.08
CA ASP A 3 39.32 -7.31 0.97
C ASP A 3 37.92 -6.84 0.53
N TYR A 4 36.88 -7.35 1.12
CA TYR A 4 35.50 -6.99 0.77
C TYR A 4 35.20 -5.50 0.99
N LYS A 5 35.79 -4.88 1.99
CA LYS A 5 35.61 -3.46 2.28
C LYS A 5 36.20 -2.59 1.16
N ASN A 6 37.33 -2.99 0.60
CA ASN A 6 37.97 -2.32 -0.54
C ASN A 6 37.19 -2.54 -1.85
N SER A 7 36.31 -3.54 -1.91
CA SER A 7 35.38 -3.76 -3.04
C SER A 7 34.05 -3.01 -2.91
N GLY A 8 33.84 -2.26 -1.81
CA GLY A 8 32.67 -1.43 -1.60
C GLY A 8 31.58 -2.07 -0.72
N VAL A 9 31.83 -3.26 -0.15
CA VAL A 9 30.89 -3.95 0.77
C VAL A 9 31.40 -3.88 2.20
N ASP A 10 30.62 -3.27 3.11
CA ASP A 10 30.98 -3.13 4.51
C ASP A 10 30.16 -4.10 5.39
N ILE A 11 30.78 -5.25 5.72
CA ILE A 11 30.16 -6.30 6.53
C ILE A 11 29.82 -5.80 7.93
N GLU A 12 30.66 -4.96 8.53
CA GLU A 12 30.42 -4.39 9.88
C GLU A 12 29.19 -3.48 9.88
N ALA A 13 29.01 -2.66 8.82
CA ALA A 13 27.81 -1.87 8.64
C ALA A 13 26.56 -2.74 8.52
N GLY A 14 26.67 -3.88 7.84
CA GLY A 14 25.60 -4.88 7.75
C GLY A 14 25.18 -5.40 9.14
N TYR A 15 26.14 -5.83 9.96
CA TYR A 15 25.84 -6.30 11.31
C TYR A 15 25.23 -5.21 12.20
N LYS A 16 25.72 -3.99 12.09
CA LYS A 16 25.17 -2.85 12.83
C LYS A 16 23.74 -2.54 12.41
N SER A 17 23.43 -2.58 11.10
CA SER A 17 22.07 -2.40 10.60
C SER A 17 21.10 -3.42 11.22
N VAL A 18 21.47 -4.70 11.21
CA VAL A 18 20.66 -5.78 11.80
C VAL A 18 20.42 -5.53 13.28
N GLU A 19 21.44 -5.12 14.04
CA GLU A 19 21.29 -4.83 15.47
C GLU A 19 20.30 -3.68 15.71
N LEU A 20 20.42 -2.59 14.94
CA LEU A 20 19.55 -1.42 15.09
C LEU A 20 18.10 -1.70 14.72
N MET A 21 17.84 -2.59 13.77
CA MET A 21 16.47 -2.90 13.34
C MET A 21 15.74 -3.91 14.24
N LYS A 22 16.45 -4.69 15.05
CA LYS A 22 15.87 -5.77 15.89
C LYS A 22 14.68 -5.34 16.72
N LYS A 23 14.74 -4.16 17.35
CA LYS A 23 13.64 -3.65 18.19
C LYS A 23 12.37 -3.42 17.36
N HIS A 24 12.50 -2.85 16.16
CA HIS A 24 11.37 -2.57 15.28
C HIS A 24 10.72 -3.86 14.77
N VAL A 25 11.55 -4.82 14.36
CA VAL A 25 11.08 -6.13 13.93
C VAL A 25 10.34 -6.85 15.07
N LYS A 26 10.87 -6.79 16.30
CA LYS A 26 10.24 -7.40 17.48
C LYS A 26 8.84 -6.85 17.76
N GLU A 27 8.59 -5.58 17.48
CA GLU A 27 7.27 -4.96 17.67
C GLU A 27 6.18 -5.52 16.72
N THR A 28 6.57 -6.23 15.65
CA THR A 28 5.66 -6.82 14.66
C THR A 28 5.33 -8.29 14.96
N MET A 29 6.00 -8.90 15.95
CA MET A 29 5.92 -10.34 16.18
C MET A 29 4.50 -10.78 16.57
N ARG A 30 4.11 -11.91 16.03
CA ARG A 30 2.86 -12.64 16.32
C ARG A 30 3.21 -13.95 17.01
N PRO A 31 2.26 -14.54 17.79
CA PRO A 31 2.47 -15.86 18.43
C PRO A 31 2.82 -16.98 17.46
N GLU A 32 2.39 -16.88 16.21
CA GLU A 32 2.62 -17.87 15.15
C GLU A 32 4.06 -17.86 14.61
N VAL A 33 4.82 -16.79 14.85
CA VAL A 33 6.22 -16.70 14.36
C VAL A 33 7.11 -17.64 15.16
N LEU A 34 7.83 -18.51 14.46
CA LEU A 34 8.74 -19.48 15.05
C LEU A 34 10.18 -19.02 14.78
N GLY A 35 10.95 -18.81 15.86
CA GLY A 35 12.32 -18.31 15.78
C GLY A 35 12.43 -16.79 15.81
N GLY A 36 13.57 -16.27 15.37
CA GLY A 36 13.88 -14.83 15.34
C GLY A 36 14.73 -14.46 14.12
N LEU A 37 15.13 -13.19 14.04
CA LEU A 37 16.05 -12.71 13.01
C LEU A 37 17.38 -13.45 13.07
N GLY A 38 17.93 -13.79 11.90
CA GLY A 38 19.26 -14.40 11.74
C GLY A 38 19.24 -15.87 11.32
N GLY A 39 18.05 -16.46 11.14
CA GLY A 39 17.91 -17.76 10.48
C GLY A 39 17.96 -17.65 8.95
N PHE A 40 18.03 -18.78 8.25
CA PHE A 40 18.00 -18.82 6.78
C PHE A 40 16.61 -18.51 6.21
N SER A 41 15.55 -18.69 7.00
CA SER A 41 14.17 -18.43 6.58
C SER A 41 13.33 -17.95 7.76
N GLY A 42 12.30 -17.16 7.46
CA GLY A 42 11.21 -16.90 8.40
C GLY A 42 10.29 -18.12 8.50
N ALA A 43 9.90 -18.50 9.71
CA ALA A 43 8.99 -19.61 9.93
C ALA A 43 7.72 -19.10 10.62
N PHE A 44 6.55 -19.53 10.11
CA PHE A 44 5.24 -19.12 10.60
C PHE A 44 4.34 -20.35 10.78
N SER A 45 3.78 -20.52 11.97
CA SER A 45 2.90 -21.65 12.27
C SER A 45 1.49 -21.44 11.66
N LEU A 46 0.98 -22.45 11.01
CA LEU A 46 -0.38 -22.44 10.46
C LEU A 46 -1.44 -22.98 11.46
N ALA A 47 -1.06 -23.20 12.73
CA ALA A 47 -1.96 -23.73 13.74
C ALA A 47 -3.17 -22.83 14.00
N SER A 48 -3.07 -21.53 13.81
CA SER A 48 -4.17 -20.57 13.96
C SER A 48 -5.26 -20.65 12.88
N ILE A 49 -4.93 -21.26 11.73
CA ILE A 49 -5.87 -21.39 10.59
C ILE A 49 -6.41 -22.81 10.40
N LYS A 50 -6.16 -23.71 11.35
CA LYS A 50 -6.59 -25.13 11.27
C LYS A 50 -8.10 -25.34 11.13
N ASP A 51 -8.88 -24.33 11.53
CA ASP A 51 -10.35 -24.38 11.49
C ASP A 51 -10.92 -23.87 10.13
N MET A 52 -10.05 -23.40 9.21
CA MET A 52 -10.46 -23.11 7.85
C MET A 52 -10.75 -24.42 7.10
N GLU A 53 -11.83 -24.42 6.32
CA GLU A 53 -12.24 -25.59 5.54
C GLU A 53 -11.29 -25.87 4.38
N ASP A 54 -10.92 -24.81 3.64
CA ASP A 54 -10.00 -24.90 2.52
C ASP A 54 -9.09 -23.66 2.50
N PRO A 55 -8.01 -23.64 3.31
CA PRO A 55 -7.13 -22.49 3.41
C PRO A 55 -6.32 -22.28 2.13
N VAL A 56 -6.42 -21.07 1.56
CA VAL A 56 -5.70 -20.65 0.35
C VAL A 56 -4.69 -19.57 0.75
N LEU A 57 -3.45 -19.73 0.34
CA LEU A 57 -2.42 -18.70 0.48
C LEU A 57 -2.57 -17.64 -0.62
N LEU A 58 -2.50 -16.39 -0.21
CA LEU A 58 -2.42 -15.24 -1.09
C LEU A 58 -1.04 -14.59 -0.93
N SER A 59 -0.52 -14.04 -1.99
CA SER A 59 0.76 -13.33 -1.95
C SER A 59 0.72 -12.09 -2.81
N GLY A 60 1.43 -11.05 -2.37
CA GLY A 60 1.65 -9.83 -3.11
C GLY A 60 3.10 -9.38 -2.98
N THR A 61 3.68 -8.96 -4.07
CA THR A 61 5.00 -8.34 -4.09
C THR A 61 4.93 -7.02 -4.85
N ASP A 62 5.51 -5.99 -4.27
CA ASP A 62 5.55 -4.66 -4.85
C ASP A 62 6.67 -3.82 -4.22
N GLY A 63 6.94 -2.67 -4.80
CA GLY A 63 7.88 -1.68 -4.28
C GLY A 63 7.22 -0.32 -4.08
N CYS A 64 8.02 0.67 -3.65
CA CYS A 64 7.56 2.05 -3.48
C CYS A 64 7.58 2.83 -4.80
N GLY A 65 8.12 2.27 -5.87
CA GLY A 65 8.31 2.95 -7.13
C GLY A 65 9.22 4.18 -7.00
N THR A 66 9.07 5.13 -7.92
CA THR A 66 9.93 6.32 -7.96
C THR A 66 9.63 7.36 -6.89
N LYS A 67 8.62 7.13 -6.03
CA LYS A 67 8.39 7.92 -4.80
C LYS A 67 9.63 7.98 -3.91
N VAL A 68 10.41 6.91 -3.90
CA VAL A 68 11.66 6.83 -3.13
C VAL A 68 12.62 7.99 -3.42
N LYS A 69 12.59 8.55 -4.62
CA LYS A 69 13.42 9.71 -4.97
C LYS A 69 13.12 10.96 -4.12
N LEU A 70 11.87 11.14 -3.73
CA LEU A 70 11.48 12.23 -2.84
C LEU A 70 12.04 12.02 -1.43
N ALA A 71 12.08 10.77 -0.97
CA ALA A 71 12.72 10.42 0.30
C ALA A 71 14.20 10.78 0.31
N PHE A 72 14.90 10.56 -0.80
CA PHE A 72 16.33 10.97 -0.94
C PHE A 72 16.48 12.49 -0.85
N ILE A 73 15.69 13.25 -1.62
CA ILE A 73 15.78 14.71 -1.68
C ILE A 73 15.44 15.36 -0.32
N MET A 74 14.42 14.82 0.35
CA MET A 74 13.95 15.31 1.66
C MET A 74 14.77 14.77 2.83
N ASP A 75 15.65 13.81 2.60
CA ASP A 75 16.35 13.02 3.64
C ASP A 75 15.36 12.48 4.71
N LYS A 76 14.22 11.95 4.23
CA LYS A 76 13.14 11.43 5.06
C LYS A 76 12.85 9.97 4.67
N HIS A 77 13.26 9.05 5.54
CA HIS A 77 13.30 7.62 5.24
C HIS A 77 12.39 6.77 6.17
N ASP A 78 11.69 7.41 7.11
CA ASP A 78 10.90 6.73 8.14
C ASP A 78 9.50 6.30 7.69
N THR A 79 9.00 6.82 6.56
CA THR A 79 7.65 6.51 6.08
C THR A 79 7.60 5.68 4.81
N ILE A 80 8.68 5.64 4.02
CA ILE A 80 8.69 4.92 2.74
C ILE A 80 8.48 3.41 2.91
N GLY A 81 8.89 2.84 4.05
CA GLY A 81 8.64 1.45 4.38
C GLY A 81 7.15 1.12 4.55
N ILE A 82 6.35 2.08 5.03
CA ILE A 82 4.89 1.93 5.11
C ILE A 82 4.30 1.77 3.72
N ASP A 83 4.79 2.55 2.74
CA ASP A 83 4.35 2.44 1.35
C ASP A 83 4.61 1.05 0.77
N ALA A 84 5.82 0.51 0.96
CA ALA A 84 6.17 -0.82 0.46
C ALA A 84 5.28 -1.91 1.06
N VAL A 85 4.99 -1.85 2.37
CA VAL A 85 4.08 -2.79 3.02
C VAL A 85 2.66 -2.62 2.50
N ALA A 86 2.16 -1.38 2.45
CA ALA A 86 0.79 -1.07 2.04
C ALA A 86 0.47 -1.60 0.63
N MET A 87 1.38 -1.44 -0.32
CA MET A 87 1.19 -1.92 -1.68
C MET A 87 0.98 -3.43 -1.74
N CYS A 88 1.69 -4.20 -0.90
CA CYS A 88 1.57 -5.66 -0.85
C CYS A 88 0.35 -6.13 -0.04
N VAL A 89 0.16 -5.60 1.18
CA VAL A 89 -0.90 -6.10 2.09
C VAL A 89 -2.29 -5.65 1.68
N ASN A 90 -2.42 -4.50 1.03
CA ASN A 90 -3.70 -4.05 0.50
C ASN A 90 -4.19 -4.97 -0.65
N ASP A 91 -3.30 -5.50 -1.48
CA ASP A 91 -3.66 -6.48 -2.51
C ASP A 91 -4.13 -7.80 -1.90
N VAL A 92 -3.46 -8.27 -0.85
CA VAL A 92 -3.90 -9.46 -0.09
C VAL A 92 -5.29 -9.23 0.50
N ALA A 93 -5.52 -8.10 1.15
CA ALA A 93 -6.81 -7.75 1.75
C ALA A 93 -7.91 -7.54 0.70
N CYS A 94 -7.57 -6.95 -0.45
CA CYS A 94 -8.47 -6.74 -1.59
C CYS A 94 -9.03 -8.07 -2.13
N ALA A 95 -8.26 -9.14 -2.05
CA ALA A 95 -8.68 -10.49 -2.40
C ALA A 95 -9.45 -11.23 -1.27
N GLY A 96 -9.66 -10.60 -0.11
CA GLY A 96 -10.34 -11.16 1.05
C GLY A 96 -9.41 -11.83 2.07
N GLY A 97 -8.09 -11.73 1.89
CA GLY A 97 -7.10 -12.36 2.74
C GLY A 97 -6.72 -11.58 3.99
N GLU A 98 -6.24 -12.31 4.98
CA GLU A 98 -5.55 -11.77 6.16
C GLU A 98 -4.05 -11.87 5.93
N PRO A 99 -3.29 -10.75 5.92
CA PRO A 99 -1.84 -10.78 5.88
C PRO A 99 -1.28 -11.49 7.12
N LEU A 100 -0.38 -12.44 6.92
CA LEU A 100 0.25 -13.22 7.98
C LEU A 100 1.66 -12.71 8.29
N PHE A 101 2.49 -12.63 7.26
CA PHE A 101 3.87 -12.18 7.41
C PHE A 101 4.37 -11.43 6.17
N PHE A 102 5.45 -10.71 6.36
CA PHE A 102 6.09 -9.85 5.39
C PHE A 102 7.60 -10.08 5.34
N LEU A 103 8.17 -9.94 4.16
CA LEU A 103 9.60 -9.92 3.91
C LEU A 103 9.93 -8.65 3.11
N ASP A 104 11.01 -7.97 3.45
CA ASP A 104 11.52 -6.85 2.66
C ASP A 104 12.80 -7.19 1.90
N TYR A 105 13.06 -6.43 0.85
CA TYR A 105 14.33 -6.41 0.15
C TYR A 105 14.77 -4.95 -0.05
N ILE A 106 15.92 -4.61 0.50
CA ILE A 106 16.53 -3.30 0.35
C ILE A 106 17.83 -3.45 -0.45
N ALA A 107 17.83 -2.92 -1.67
CA ALA A 107 19.04 -2.75 -2.45
C ALA A 107 19.56 -1.34 -2.20
N CYS A 108 20.82 -1.17 -1.81
CA CYS A 108 21.41 0.14 -1.57
C CYS A 108 22.79 0.27 -2.23
N GLY A 109 23.18 1.49 -2.59
CA GLY A 109 24.51 1.73 -3.11
C GLY A 109 25.56 1.52 -2.03
N LYS A 110 25.25 1.95 -0.80
CA LYS A 110 26.07 1.77 0.39
C LYS A 110 25.18 1.59 1.63
N ASN A 111 25.58 0.70 2.51
CA ASN A 111 24.89 0.48 3.77
C ASN A 111 25.27 1.57 4.78
N TYR A 112 24.32 2.47 5.05
CA TYR A 112 24.34 3.41 6.15
C TYR A 112 23.43 2.86 7.25
N PRO A 113 23.96 2.25 8.33
CA PRO A 113 23.19 1.45 9.29
C PRO A 113 21.98 2.18 9.88
N GLU A 114 22.13 3.43 10.24
CA GLU A 114 21.05 4.24 10.81
C GLU A 114 19.94 4.53 9.79
N LYS A 115 20.30 4.79 8.53
CA LYS A 115 19.35 5.00 7.44
C LYS A 115 18.58 3.70 7.17
N ILE A 116 19.28 2.56 7.04
CA ILE A 116 18.64 1.26 6.84
C ILE A 116 17.69 0.93 7.99
N ALA A 117 18.09 1.13 9.23
CA ALA A 117 17.23 0.93 10.40
C ALA A 117 15.99 1.85 10.36
N THR A 118 16.13 3.09 9.89
CA THR A 118 15.01 4.02 9.72
C THR A 118 14.03 3.54 8.65
N ILE A 119 14.53 3.04 7.51
CA ILE A 119 13.68 2.46 6.46
C ILE A 119 12.91 1.26 7.03
N VAL A 120 13.58 0.35 7.73
CA VAL A 120 12.95 -0.83 8.34
C VAL A 120 11.97 -0.45 9.44
N SER A 121 12.17 0.65 10.16
CA SER A 121 11.17 1.15 11.12
C SER A 121 9.84 1.49 10.44
N GLY A 122 9.88 2.03 9.22
CA GLY A 122 8.69 2.25 8.40
C GLY A 122 8.05 0.94 7.93
N VAL A 123 8.84 -0.04 7.52
CA VAL A 123 8.35 -1.38 7.19
C VAL A 123 7.65 -2.02 8.40
N ALA A 124 8.28 -1.97 9.57
CA ALA A 124 7.70 -2.48 10.81
C ALA A 124 6.39 -1.77 11.18
N GLU A 125 6.31 -0.45 11.00
CA GLU A 125 5.09 0.31 11.24
C GLU A 125 3.96 -0.15 10.29
N GLY A 126 4.24 -0.33 9.00
CA GLY A 126 3.27 -0.87 8.04
C GLY A 126 2.81 -2.28 8.43
N CYS A 127 3.72 -3.13 8.89
CA CYS A 127 3.40 -4.47 9.40
C CYS A 127 2.49 -4.40 10.64
N LYS A 128 2.73 -3.51 11.58
CA LYS A 128 1.84 -3.29 12.74
C LYS A 128 0.45 -2.82 12.32
N GLN A 129 0.37 -1.88 11.38
CA GLN A 129 -0.92 -1.40 10.87
C GLN A 129 -1.73 -2.50 10.18
N SER A 130 -1.08 -3.43 9.49
CA SER A 130 -1.72 -4.56 8.80
C SER A 130 -1.89 -5.81 9.68
N GLY A 131 -1.29 -5.83 10.87
CA GLY A 131 -1.32 -6.99 11.77
C GLY A 131 -0.48 -8.17 11.28
N CYS A 132 0.45 -7.98 10.33
CA CYS A 132 1.37 -9.02 9.88
C CYS A 132 2.74 -8.92 10.57
N ALA A 133 3.48 -10.03 10.60
CA ALA A 133 4.80 -10.07 11.20
C ALA A 133 5.90 -9.87 10.15
N LEU A 134 6.87 -9.02 10.45
CA LEU A 134 8.10 -8.91 9.67
C LEU A 134 9.04 -10.06 10.10
N VAL A 135 9.07 -11.13 9.30
CA VAL A 135 9.76 -12.38 9.70
C VAL A 135 11.16 -12.53 9.12
N GLY A 136 11.56 -11.63 8.24
CA GLY A 136 12.87 -11.63 7.60
C GLY A 136 12.95 -10.58 6.51
N GLY A 137 14.05 -10.59 5.81
CA GLY A 137 14.33 -9.70 4.71
C GLY A 137 15.78 -9.78 4.28
N GLU A 138 16.17 -8.91 3.35
CA GLU A 138 17.55 -8.82 2.86
C GLU A 138 17.91 -7.34 2.66
N THR A 139 19.15 -7.00 3.00
CA THR A 139 19.76 -5.72 2.65
C THR A 139 21.06 -6.00 1.89
N ALA A 140 21.10 -5.60 0.62
CA ALA A 140 22.23 -5.85 -0.26
C ALA A 140 22.89 -4.56 -0.71
N GLU A 141 24.21 -4.45 -0.55
CA GLU A 141 24.99 -3.38 -1.13
C GLU A 141 25.30 -3.66 -2.61
N HIS A 142 25.09 -2.66 -3.44
CA HIS A 142 25.28 -2.72 -4.90
C HIS A 142 26.32 -1.65 -5.35
N PRO A 143 27.58 -1.75 -4.91
CA PRO A 143 28.59 -0.77 -5.28
C PRO A 143 28.83 -0.77 -6.80
N GLY A 144 28.79 0.42 -7.38
CA GLY A 144 28.96 0.59 -8.82
C GLY A 144 27.73 0.34 -9.69
N LEU A 145 26.65 -0.25 -9.12
CA LEU A 145 25.36 -0.38 -9.79
C LEU A 145 24.39 0.73 -9.38
N MET A 146 24.52 1.21 -8.16
CA MET A 146 23.61 2.20 -7.56
C MET A 146 24.48 3.29 -6.90
N PRO A 147 24.07 4.58 -6.98
CA PRO A 147 24.72 5.65 -6.22
C PRO A 147 24.75 5.34 -4.71
N GLU A 148 25.80 5.78 -4.02
CA GLU A 148 26.02 5.45 -2.60
C GLU A 148 24.89 5.91 -1.68
N ASP A 149 24.20 7.00 -2.01
CA ASP A 149 23.13 7.61 -1.21
C ASP A 149 21.72 7.12 -1.60
N GLU A 150 21.62 6.31 -2.65
CA GLU A 150 20.35 5.79 -3.16
C GLU A 150 20.09 4.35 -2.71
N TYR A 151 18.80 3.99 -2.69
CA TYR A 151 18.31 2.64 -2.43
C TYR A 151 17.02 2.37 -3.17
N ASP A 152 16.67 1.10 -3.31
CA ASP A 152 15.34 0.66 -3.69
C ASP A 152 14.79 -0.27 -2.62
N LEU A 153 13.47 -0.27 -2.46
CA LEU A 153 12.77 -1.01 -1.43
C LEU A 153 11.58 -1.75 -2.05
N ALA A 154 11.57 -3.05 -1.87
CA ALA A 154 10.47 -3.91 -2.25
C ALA A 154 10.06 -4.81 -1.09
N GLY A 155 8.86 -5.34 -1.18
CA GLY A 155 8.32 -6.26 -0.18
C GLY A 155 7.58 -7.43 -0.78
N PHE A 156 7.36 -8.42 0.07
CA PHE A 156 6.58 -9.61 -0.23
C PHE A 156 5.71 -9.96 0.97
N ALA A 157 4.40 -9.94 0.76
CA ALA A 157 3.42 -10.33 1.77
C ALA A 157 2.85 -11.70 1.46
N VAL A 158 2.64 -12.49 2.50
CA VAL A 158 1.86 -13.72 2.43
C VAL A 158 0.67 -13.59 3.37
N GLY A 159 -0.50 -13.90 2.86
CA GLY A 159 -1.74 -13.95 3.61
C GLY A 159 -2.51 -15.24 3.38
N VAL A 160 -3.63 -15.37 4.06
CA VAL A 160 -4.48 -16.55 3.98
C VAL A 160 -5.95 -16.15 3.91
N VAL A 161 -6.73 -16.96 3.21
CA VAL A 161 -8.18 -16.85 3.13
C VAL A 161 -8.78 -18.24 3.04
N ASP A 162 -9.97 -18.46 3.62
CA ASP A 162 -10.75 -19.66 3.29
C ASP A 162 -11.26 -19.50 1.84
N ARG A 163 -11.17 -20.54 1.00
CA ARG A 163 -11.57 -20.49 -0.42
C ARG A 163 -12.94 -19.86 -0.64
N LYS A 164 -13.91 -20.16 0.23
CA LYS A 164 -15.28 -19.63 0.15
C LYS A 164 -15.38 -18.12 0.39
N ASP A 165 -14.35 -17.52 1.01
CA ASP A 165 -14.30 -16.09 1.37
C ASP A 165 -13.46 -15.26 0.41
N ILE A 166 -12.90 -15.87 -0.65
CA ILE A 166 -12.15 -15.13 -1.68
C ILE A 166 -13.09 -14.14 -2.37
N ILE A 167 -12.69 -12.89 -2.45
CA ILE A 167 -13.46 -11.84 -3.14
C ILE A 167 -13.17 -11.94 -4.65
N THR A 168 -14.18 -12.32 -5.42
CA THR A 168 -14.03 -12.62 -6.86
C THR A 168 -14.88 -11.74 -7.77
N GLY A 169 -15.82 -10.98 -7.21
CA GLY A 169 -16.86 -10.30 -8.00
C GLY A 169 -18.07 -11.19 -8.31
N GLU A 170 -18.00 -12.49 -8.03
CA GLU A 170 -19.16 -13.36 -8.14
C GLU A 170 -20.28 -12.89 -7.18
N GLY A 171 -21.51 -12.93 -7.66
CA GLY A 171 -22.66 -12.43 -6.89
C GLY A 171 -22.92 -10.92 -6.99
N LEU A 172 -22.12 -10.16 -7.78
CA LEU A 172 -22.45 -8.79 -8.14
C LEU A 172 -23.80 -8.71 -8.84
N LYS A 173 -24.64 -7.74 -8.43
CA LYS A 173 -25.97 -7.50 -8.98
C LYS A 173 -26.13 -6.03 -9.35
N ASP A 174 -27.04 -5.78 -10.28
CA ASP A 174 -27.53 -4.41 -10.53
C ASP A 174 -28.08 -3.82 -9.23
N GLY A 175 -27.66 -2.59 -8.91
CA GLY A 175 -28.02 -1.89 -7.69
C GLY A 175 -27.08 -2.13 -6.49
N ASP A 176 -26.12 -3.04 -6.56
CA ASP A 176 -25.08 -3.13 -5.52
C ASP A 176 -24.34 -1.79 -5.37
N VAL A 177 -24.04 -1.42 -4.13
CA VAL A 177 -23.53 -0.09 -3.79
C VAL A 177 -22.01 -0.11 -3.70
N LEU A 178 -21.38 0.90 -4.30
CA LEU A 178 -19.95 1.13 -4.20
C LEU A 178 -19.64 2.03 -3.01
N ILE A 179 -18.76 1.58 -2.14
CA ILE A 179 -18.24 2.33 -0.99
C ILE A 179 -16.74 2.46 -1.17
N GLY A 180 -16.26 3.72 -1.23
CA GLY A 180 -14.84 4.03 -1.33
C GLY A 180 -14.28 4.51 0.00
N MET A 181 -13.06 4.10 0.33
CA MET A 181 -12.32 4.58 1.50
C MET A 181 -11.29 5.64 1.07
N ALA A 182 -11.24 6.73 1.84
CA ALA A 182 -10.33 7.84 1.56
C ALA A 182 -8.88 7.41 1.47
N SER A 183 -8.14 7.97 0.51
CA SER A 183 -6.69 7.90 0.46
C SER A 183 -6.06 8.95 1.37
N THR A 184 -4.77 8.79 1.65
CA THR A 184 -3.95 9.78 2.37
C THR A 184 -3.28 10.80 1.45
N GLY A 185 -3.56 10.72 0.15
CA GLY A 185 -2.96 11.51 -0.91
C GLY A 185 -2.59 10.64 -2.10
N VAL A 186 -1.46 10.91 -2.70
CA VAL A 186 -1.02 10.24 -3.94
C VAL A 186 -0.71 8.74 -3.75
N HIS A 187 -0.45 8.34 -2.52
CA HIS A 187 0.04 6.99 -2.19
C HIS A 187 1.42 6.71 -2.80
N SER A 188 1.58 5.62 -3.56
CA SER A 188 2.87 5.23 -4.14
C SER A 188 2.84 5.04 -5.65
N ASN A 189 1.84 5.60 -6.35
CA ASN A 189 1.68 5.44 -7.79
C ASN A 189 1.71 6.77 -8.53
N GLY A 190 2.16 6.74 -9.77
CA GLY A 190 2.20 7.92 -10.63
C GLY A 190 3.32 8.91 -10.33
N PHE A 191 4.32 8.56 -9.53
CA PHE A 191 5.41 9.45 -9.13
C PHE A 191 6.36 9.82 -10.26
N SER A 192 6.43 9.04 -11.33
CA SER A 192 7.15 9.46 -12.54
C SER A 192 6.56 10.72 -13.15
N LEU A 193 5.23 10.88 -13.12
CA LEU A 193 4.53 12.08 -13.56
C LEU A 193 4.68 13.21 -12.52
N VAL A 194 4.52 12.93 -11.23
CA VAL A 194 4.76 13.90 -10.14
C VAL A 194 6.12 14.58 -10.30
N ARG A 195 7.16 13.78 -10.57
CA ARG A 195 8.55 14.26 -10.75
C ARG A 195 8.76 15.07 -12.02
N LYS A 196 7.83 15.06 -12.95
CA LYS A 196 7.82 15.94 -14.14
C LYS A 196 7.01 17.19 -13.91
N ILE A 197 5.95 17.11 -13.11
CA ILE A 197 5.08 18.25 -12.78
C ILE A 197 5.82 19.25 -11.90
N PHE A 198 6.49 18.77 -10.86
CA PHE A 198 7.18 19.62 -9.89
C PHE A 198 8.69 19.55 -10.04
N LYS A 199 9.36 20.67 -9.75
CA LYS A 199 10.81 20.68 -9.64
C LYS A 199 11.25 19.84 -8.43
N MET A 200 12.11 18.86 -8.68
CA MET A 200 12.57 17.91 -7.66
C MET A 200 13.81 18.44 -6.94
N ASP A 201 13.64 19.47 -6.14
CA ASP A 201 14.68 20.00 -5.24
C ASP A 201 14.13 20.30 -3.84
N LYS A 202 15.05 20.47 -2.91
CA LYS A 202 14.73 20.69 -1.49
C LYS A 202 13.91 21.96 -1.24
N GLU A 203 14.16 23.02 -1.99
CA GLU A 203 13.46 24.28 -1.88
C GLU A 203 11.97 24.12 -2.25
N THR A 204 11.72 23.56 -3.43
CA THR A 204 10.35 23.32 -3.91
C THR A 204 9.59 22.39 -2.99
N LEU A 205 10.19 21.28 -2.55
CA LEU A 205 9.53 20.30 -1.70
C LEU A 205 9.28 20.82 -0.27
N ASN A 206 10.11 21.72 0.24
CA ASN A 206 9.90 22.36 1.54
C ASN A 206 9.00 23.60 1.50
N THR A 207 8.54 24.02 0.32
CA THR A 207 7.61 25.15 0.21
C THR A 207 6.25 24.78 0.78
N TYR A 208 5.76 25.59 1.72
CA TYR A 208 4.43 25.47 2.31
C TYR A 208 3.37 25.98 1.33
N HIS A 209 2.27 25.24 1.20
CA HIS A 209 1.12 25.62 0.39
C HIS A 209 -0.15 25.66 1.25
N GLU A 210 -0.80 26.82 1.31
CA GLU A 210 -2.04 26.99 2.11
C GLU A 210 -3.13 25.99 1.69
N GLU A 211 -3.29 25.75 0.39
CA GLU A 211 -4.28 24.80 -0.14
C GLU A 211 -4.03 23.34 0.29
N LEU A 212 -2.78 22.98 0.60
CA LEU A 212 -2.42 21.66 1.12
C LEU A 212 -2.42 21.62 2.66
N GLY A 213 -2.30 22.78 3.32
CA GLY A 213 -2.12 22.88 4.77
C GLY A 213 -0.77 22.35 5.26
N THR A 214 0.19 22.11 4.35
CA THR A 214 1.51 21.56 4.65
C THR A 214 2.50 21.88 3.51
N THR A 215 3.74 21.39 3.61
CA THR A 215 4.70 21.49 2.51
C THR A 215 4.35 20.53 1.38
N LEU A 216 4.79 20.85 0.16
CA LEU A 216 4.59 19.96 -0.99
C LEU A 216 5.21 18.58 -0.75
N GLY A 217 6.42 18.53 -0.18
CA GLY A 217 7.11 17.29 0.11
C GLY A 217 6.37 16.40 1.11
N GLU A 218 5.83 16.99 2.20
CA GLU A 218 5.02 16.26 3.18
C GLU A 218 3.72 15.71 2.57
N ALA A 219 3.04 16.52 1.75
CA ALA A 219 1.84 16.05 1.05
C ALA A 219 2.12 14.89 0.10
N LEU A 220 3.24 14.95 -0.64
CA LEU A 220 3.64 13.91 -1.60
C LEU A 220 4.21 12.66 -0.92
N LEU A 221 4.90 12.81 0.23
CA LEU A 221 5.47 11.70 1.00
C LEU A 221 4.47 11.08 1.98
N ALA A 222 3.26 11.61 2.12
CA ALA A 222 2.24 11.00 2.96
C ALA A 222 2.15 9.49 2.66
N PRO A 223 2.29 8.62 3.68
CA PRO A 223 2.35 7.17 3.43
C PRO A 223 1.03 6.63 2.93
N THR A 224 1.11 5.61 2.10
CA THR A 224 -0.05 4.89 1.58
C THR A 224 -0.90 4.34 2.72
N ARG A 225 -2.21 4.58 2.66
CA ARG A 225 -3.16 4.04 3.63
C ARG A 225 -3.22 2.53 3.56
N ILE A 226 -3.23 1.87 4.72
CA ILE A 226 -3.41 0.43 4.86
C ILE A 226 -4.85 0.15 5.26
N TYR A 227 -5.59 -0.59 4.42
CA TYR A 227 -7.02 -0.84 4.56
C TYR A 227 -7.37 -2.20 5.19
N VAL A 228 -6.35 -2.96 5.61
CA VAL A 228 -6.50 -4.33 6.12
C VAL A 228 -7.48 -4.40 7.29
N LYS A 229 -7.33 -3.52 8.28
CA LYS A 229 -8.20 -3.50 9.48
C LYS A 229 -9.64 -3.13 9.13
N ALA A 230 -9.85 -2.22 8.20
CA ALA A 230 -11.19 -1.83 7.77
C ALA A 230 -11.91 -2.96 7.06
N LEU A 231 -11.25 -3.63 6.11
CA LEU A 231 -11.82 -4.79 5.41
C LEU A 231 -12.09 -5.96 6.36
N LYS A 232 -11.20 -6.18 7.32
CA LYS A 232 -11.43 -7.16 8.40
C LYS A 232 -12.65 -6.81 9.24
N ALA A 233 -12.79 -5.55 9.66
CA ALA A 233 -13.94 -5.10 10.45
C ALA A 233 -15.26 -5.28 9.70
N VAL A 234 -15.29 -5.04 8.39
CA VAL A 234 -16.46 -5.29 7.53
C VAL A 234 -16.83 -6.77 7.52
N LYS A 235 -15.84 -7.66 7.35
CA LYS A 235 -16.04 -9.11 7.42
C LYS A 235 -16.54 -9.54 8.79
N ASP A 236 -15.92 -9.05 9.87
CA ASP A 236 -16.30 -9.39 11.25
C ASP A 236 -17.71 -8.89 11.61
N ALA A 237 -18.19 -7.84 10.95
CA ALA A 237 -19.57 -7.35 11.05
C ALA A 237 -20.59 -8.24 10.31
N GLY A 238 -20.15 -9.29 9.65
CA GLY A 238 -20.98 -10.22 8.89
C GLY A 238 -21.42 -9.72 7.52
N VAL A 239 -20.73 -8.72 6.96
CA VAL A 239 -20.98 -8.22 5.61
C VAL A 239 -20.20 -9.05 4.60
N THR A 240 -20.86 -9.42 3.50
CA THR A 240 -20.21 -10.00 2.34
C THR A 240 -19.77 -8.90 1.40
N VAL A 241 -18.45 -8.68 1.29
CA VAL A 241 -17.86 -7.85 0.24
C VAL A 241 -17.87 -8.66 -1.05
N LYS A 242 -18.68 -8.25 -2.03
CA LYS A 242 -18.84 -8.99 -3.30
C LYS A 242 -17.69 -8.75 -4.25
N ALA A 243 -17.16 -7.53 -4.28
CA ALA A 243 -16.04 -7.13 -5.10
C ALA A 243 -15.21 -6.07 -4.37
N CYS A 244 -13.93 -6.02 -4.65
CA CYS A 244 -13.00 -5.07 -4.06
C CYS A 244 -11.96 -4.64 -5.09
N SER A 245 -11.62 -3.35 -5.10
CA SER A 245 -10.59 -2.79 -5.97
C SER A 245 -9.62 -1.95 -5.15
N HIS A 246 -8.35 -2.29 -5.21
CA HIS A 246 -7.25 -1.46 -4.71
C HIS A 246 -6.85 -0.48 -5.81
N ILE A 247 -7.03 0.81 -5.57
CA ILE A 247 -6.78 1.86 -6.57
C ILE A 247 -5.30 2.24 -6.55
N THR A 248 -4.55 1.67 -7.48
CA THR A 248 -3.10 1.87 -7.68
C THR A 248 -2.80 2.54 -9.02
N GLY A 249 -1.66 2.27 -9.62
CA GLY A 249 -1.34 2.73 -10.97
C GLY A 249 -2.41 2.29 -11.98
N GLY A 250 -2.73 3.17 -12.92
CA GLY A 250 -3.88 2.99 -13.82
C GLY A 250 -5.19 3.58 -13.28
N GLY A 251 -5.19 4.08 -12.04
CA GLY A 251 -6.32 4.82 -11.46
C GLY A 251 -7.65 4.08 -11.49
N PHE A 252 -8.74 4.81 -11.68
CA PHE A 252 -10.08 4.22 -11.69
C PHE A 252 -10.34 3.38 -12.94
N TYR A 253 -9.88 3.85 -14.10
CA TYR A 253 -10.19 3.20 -15.39
C TYR A 253 -9.59 1.80 -15.53
N GLU A 254 -8.44 1.54 -14.94
CA GLU A 254 -7.80 0.22 -15.02
C GLU A 254 -8.11 -0.67 -13.81
N ASN A 255 -8.23 -0.10 -12.61
CA ASN A 255 -8.39 -0.91 -11.40
C ASN A 255 -9.84 -1.29 -11.10
N ILE A 256 -10.81 -0.37 -11.28
CA ILE A 256 -12.21 -0.70 -10.98
C ILE A 256 -12.74 -1.84 -11.85
N PRO A 257 -12.50 -1.88 -13.17
CA PRO A 257 -12.96 -3.00 -13.98
C PRO A 257 -12.39 -4.37 -13.57
N ARG A 258 -11.22 -4.41 -12.92
CA ARG A 258 -10.61 -5.68 -12.46
C ARG A 258 -11.44 -6.41 -11.41
N MET A 259 -12.24 -5.68 -10.61
CA MET A 259 -13.12 -6.29 -9.60
C MET A 259 -14.45 -6.80 -10.19
N LEU A 260 -14.76 -6.47 -11.44
CA LEU A 260 -16.04 -6.76 -12.07
C LEU A 260 -16.02 -8.11 -12.79
N ILE A 261 -17.18 -8.75 -12.85
CA ILE A 261 -17.46 -9.88 -13.74
C ILE A 261 -18.08 -9.38 -15.06
N ASP A 262 -18.12 -10.25 -16.07
CA ASP A 262 -18.76 -9.94 -17.34
C ASP A 262 -20.24 -9.62 -17.13
N GLY A 263 -20.75 -8.66 -17.88
CA GLY A 263 -22.13 -8.17 -17.76
C GLY A 263 -22.37 -7.17 -16.63
N LYS A 264 -21.33 -6.77 -15.89
CA LYS A 264 -21.40 -5.77 -14.82
C LYS A 264 -20.51 -4.57 -15.11
N ARG A 265 -21.02 -3.39 -14.79
CA ARG A 265 -20.36 -2.10 -14.98
C ARG A 265 -20.43 -1.29 -13.70
N ALA A 266 -19.38 -0.56 -13.36
CA ALA A 266 -19.38 0.37 -12.24
C ALA A 266 -19.74 1.78 -12.70
N VAL A 267 -20.54 2.47 -11.91
CA VAL A 267 -20.81 3.91 -12.07
C VAL A 267 -20.33 4.60 -10.82
N VAL A 268 -19.38 5.52 -10.94
CA VAL A 268 -18.80 6.29 -9.84
C VAL A 268 -19.14 7.76 -9.99
N GLU A 269 -19.72 8.34 -8.95
CA GLU A 269 -20.06 9.75 -8.87
C GLU A 269 -18.87 10.56 -8.35
N LYS A 270 -18.23 11.34 -9.21
CA LYS A 270 -17.02 12.12 -8.90
C LYS A 270 -17.19 13.11 -7.74
N ASN A 271 -18.40 13.64 -7.56
CA ASN A 271 -18.70 14.63 -6.53
C ASN A 271 -19.22 14.01 -5.20
N SER A 272 -19.21 12.70 -5.08
CA SER A 272 -19.72 11.99 -3.89
C SER A 272 -18.76 11.99 -2.70
N TYR A 273 -17.53 12.43 -2.89
CA TYR A 273 -16.48 12.50 -1.88
C TYR A 273 -15.54 13.69 -2.15
N PRO A 274 -14.81 14.20 -1.14
CA PRO A 274 -13.85 15.28 -1.35
C PRO A 274 -12.58 14.76 -2.03
N VAL A 275 -12.25 15.31 -3.19
CA VAL A 275 -10.95 15.05 -3.85
C VAL A 275 -9.88 15.88 -3.13
N PRO A 276 -8.81 15.27 -2.60
CA PRO A 276 -7.74 15.98 -1.90
C PRO A 276 -7.08 17.07 -2.76
N PRO A 277 -6.74 18.22 -2.16
CA PRO A 277 -6.20 19.37 -2.89
C PRO A 277 -4.95 19.08 -3.73
N ILE A 278 -4.12 18.13 -3.29
CA ILE A 278 -2.90 17.75 -4.03
C ILE A 278 -3.19 17.34 -5.48
N PHE A 279 -4.31 16.65 -5.74
CA PHE A 279 -4.67 16.23 -7.10
C PHE A 279 -5.07 17.42 -7.97
N LYS A 280 -5.78 18.41 -7.41
CA LYS A 280 -6.12 19.64 -8.12
C LYS A 280 -4.88 20.47 -8.44
N MET A 281 -3.95 20.55 -7.47
CA MET A 281 -2.66 21.20 -7.68
C MET A 281 -1.87 20.51 -8.80
N MET A 282 -1.76 19.20 -8.77
CA MET A 282 -1.04 18.43 -9.80
C MET A 282 -1.65 18.62 -11.19
N ALA A 283 -2.97 18.59 -11.30
CA ALA A 283 -3.66 18.83 -12.59
C ALA A 283 -3.37 20.24 -13.13
N ARG A 284 -3.42 21.26 -12.25
CA ARG A 284 -3.16 22.66 -12.60
C ARG A 284 -1.70 22.89 -13.01
N GLU A 285 -0.75 22.51 -12.15
CA GLU A 285 0.68 22.76 -12.37
C GLU A 285 1.25 21.94 -13.52
N GLY A 286 0.73 20.73 -13.73
CA GLY A 286 1.14 19.83 -14.82
C GLY A 286 0.34 20.01 -16.10
N ASN A 287 -0.71 20.84 -16.10
CA ASN A 287 -1.70 20.92 -17.19
C ASN A 287 -2.17 19.53 -17.63
N VAL A 288 -2.53 18.70 -16.64
CA VAL A 288 -2.96 17.31 -16.84
C VAL A 288 -4.47 17.26 -16.96
N GLU A 289 -4.98 16.68 -18.04
CA GLU A 289 -6.41 16.53 -18.25
C GLU A 289 -7.06 15.62 -17.19
N GLU A 290 -8.33 15.90 -16.84
CA GLU A 290 -9.07 15.15 -15.82
C GLU A 290 -9.07 13.64 -16.08
N GLN A 291 -9.32 13.23 -17.33
CA GLN A 291 -9.30 11.82 -17.69
C GLN A 291 -7.96 11.16 -17.40
N MET A 292 -6.85 11.84 -17.68
CA MET A 292 -5.52 11.33 -17.38
C MET A 292 -5.27 11.27 -15.87
N MET A 293 -5.78 12.23 -15.10
CA MET A 293 -5.71 12.20 -13.63
C MET A 293 -6.39 10.94 -13.07
N TYR A 294 -7.63 10.64 -13.52
CA TYR A 294 -8.35 9.43 -13.12
C TYR A 294 -7.79 8.13 -13.70
N ASN A 295 -6.98 8.20 -14.75
CA ASN A 295 -6.27 7.05 -15.33
C ASN A 295 -4.89 6.79 -14.70
N THR A 296 -4.41 7.70 -13.86
CA THR A 296 -3.07 7.61 -13.25
C THR A 296 -3.13 7.50 -11.74
N TYR A 297 -4.04 8.23 -11.09
CA TYR A 297 -4.08 8.45 -9.65
C TYR A 297 -5.34 7.91 -8.99
N ASN A 298 -5.25 7.72 -7.67
CA ASN A 298 -6.39 7.29 -6.85
C ASN A 298 -7.46 8.38 -6.64
N MET A 299 -7.18 9.61 -6.97
CA MET A 299 -8.06 10.78 -6.88
C MET A 299 -8.81 10.95 -5.54
N GLY A 300 -8.26 10.39 -4.47
CA GLY A 300 -8.80 10.48 -3.10
C GLY A 300 -9.45 9.20 -2.58
N LEU A 301 -9.56 8.14 -3.38
CA LEU A 301 -10.07 6.83 -2.96
C LEU A 301 -9.02 5.75 -3.20
N GLY A 302 -8.51 5.15 -2.14
CA GLY A 302 -7.48 4.10 -2.26
C GLY A 302 -8.04 2.69 -2.36
N MET A 303 -9.27 2.46 -1.87
CA MET A 303 -9.93 1.16 -1.90
C MET A 303 -11.42 1.35 -2.12
N ILE A 304 -12.01 0.55 -3.01
CA ILE A 304 -13.45 0.56 -3.30
C ILE A 304 -13.99 -0.84 -3.14
N VAL A 305 -15.11 -0.98 -2.43
CA VAL A 305 -15.83 -2.24 -2.27
C VAL A 305 -17.23 -2.16 -2.84
N ALA A 306 -17.78 -3.30 -3.27
CA ALA A 306 -19.18 -3.43 -3.64
C ALA A 306 -19.90 -4.33 -2.63
N VAL A 307 -21.01 -3.84 -2.10
CA VAL A 307 -21.84 -4.53 -1.12
C VAL A 307 -23.32 -4.49 -1.49
N ASP A 308 -24.12 -5.38 -0.91
CA ASP A 308 -25.58 -5.32 -1.02
C ASP A 308 -26.10 -3.99 -0.44
N PRO A 309 -27.12 -3.36 -1.05
CA PRO A 309 -27.72 -2.13 -0.50
C PRO A 309 -28.15 -2.24 0.97
N ALA A 310 -28.59 -3.42 1.42
CA ALA A 310 -28.97 -3.66 2.81
C ALA A 310 -27.79 -3.60 3.80
N ASP A 311 -26.57 -3.78 3.32
CA ASP A 311 -25.37 -3.81 4.15
C ASP A 311 -24.58 -2.49 4.18
N VAL A 312 -25.06 -1.45 3.49
CA VAL A 312 -24.34 -0.16 3.36
C VAL A 312 -24.03 0.45 4.71
N ASP A 313 -25.03 0.64 5.57
CA ASP A 313 -24.85 1.29 6.87
C ASP A 313 -23.88 0.51 7.76
N LYS A 314 -24.03 -0.80 7.79
CA LYS A 314 -23.15 -1.71 8.56
C LYS A 314 -21.70 -1.65 8.05
N THR A 315 -21.52 -1.60 6.73
CA THR A 315 -20.20 -1.46 6.10
C THR A 315 -19.55 -0.13 6.47
N MET A 316 -20.29 0.97 6.33
CA MET A 316 -19.81 2.32 6.66
C MET A 316 -19.41 2.42 8.14
N GLU A 317 -20.22 1.86 9.05
CA GLU A 317 -19.92 1.86 10.48
C GLU A 317 -18.68 1.03 10.81
N ALA A 318 -18.55 -0.15 10.23
CA ALA A 318 -17.38 -1.02 10.43
C ALA A 318 -16.08 -0.34 9.97
N MET A 319 -16.10 0.30 8.79
CA MET A 319 -14.93 1.03 8.28
C MET A 319 -14.56 2.22 9.17
N LYS A 320 -15.54 2.99 9.64
CA LYS A 320 -15.33 4.11 10.58
C LYS A 320 -14.74 3.63 11.90
N SER A 321 -15.25 2.52 12.44
CA SER A 321 -14.77 1.94 13.69
C SER A 321 -13.30 1.49 13.60
N ALA A 322 -12.83 1.13 12.41
CA ALA A 322 -11.44 0.79 12.13
C ALA A 322 -10.55 2.03 11.86
N GLY A 323 -11.11 3.22 11.92
CA GLY A 323 -10.39 4.49 11.72
C GLY A 323 -10.28 4.95 10.27
N ASP A 324 -11.06 4.36 9.36
CA ASP A 324 -11.13 4.79 7.96
C ASP A 324 -12.27 5.79 7.72
N THR A 325 -12.21 6.47 6.58
CA THR A 325 -13.22 7.44 6.16
C THR A 325 -13.90 6.94 4.88
N PRO A 326 -15.05 6.26 5.02
CA PRO A 326 -15.79 5.73 3.88
C PRO A 326 -16.79 6.73 3.31
N TYR A 327 -17.05 6.60 2.00
CA TYR A 327 -18.06 7.33 1.27
C TYR A 327 -18.85 6.37 0.38
N VAL A 328 -20.16 6.59 0.26
CA VAL A 328 -20.95 5.96 -0.80
C VAL A 328 -20.63 6.70 -2.10
N VAL A 329 -20.02 6.00 -3.06
CA VAL A 329 -19.46 6.67 -4.25
C VAL A 329 -20.08 6.26 -5.57
N GLY A 330 -21.00 5.29 -5.55
CA GLY A 330 -21.65 4.85 -6.78
C GLY A 330 -22.37 3.52 -6.63
N LYS A 331 -22.54 2.86 -7.75
CA LYS A 331 -23.28 1.59 -7.84
C LYS A 331 -22.79 0.71 -8.98
N ILE A 332 -23.17 -0.55 -8.89
CA ILE A 332 -23.05 -1.51 -9.99
C ILE A 332 -24.32 -1.45 -10.83
N ILE A 333 -24.16 -1.52 -12.14
CA ILE A 333 -25.25 -1.66 -13.10
C ILE A 333 -25.00 -2.85 -14.03
N ASP A 334 -26.05 -3.32 -14.70
CA ASP A 334 -25.88 -4.23 -15.82
C ASP A 334 -25.29 -3.48 -17.02
N GLY A 335 -24.32 -4.08 -17.70
CA GLY A 335 -23.67 -3.47 -18.85
C GLY A 335 -22.35 -4.14 -19.22
N GLU A 336 -21.73 -3.66 -20.28
CA GLU A 336 -20.38 -4.09 -20.66
C GLU A 336 -19.39 -3.71 -19.54
N LYS A 337 -18.49 -4.64 -19.24
CA LYS A 337 -17.46 -4.47 -18.20
C LYS A 337 -16.67 -3.19 -18.38
N GLY A 338 -16.66 -2.35 -17.37
CA GLY A 338 -16.00 -1.05 -17.40
C GLY A 338 -16.44 -0.15 -16.25
N VAL A 339 -16.02 1.12 -16.31
CA VAL A 339 -16.38 2.14 -15.32
C VAL A 339 -16.82 3.43 -16.02
N ASP A 340 -17.90 4.01 -15.55
CA ASP A 340 -18.33 5.36 -15.88
C ASP A 340 -18.09 6.29 -14.71
N LEU A 341 -17.46 7.44 -14.99
CA LEU A 341 -17.28 8.52 -14.02
C LEU A 341 -18.27 9.63 -14.39
N VAL A 342 -19.22 9.90 -13.50
CA VAL A 342 -20.31 10.86 -13.72
C VAL A 342 -20.27 12.02 -12.73
#